data_ca4d7b83c9c308f0c9572feea58431b1
#
_entry.id   ca4d7b83c9c308f0c9572feea58431b1
#
_cell.length_a   1.000
_cell.length_b   1.000
_cell.length_c   1.000
_cell.angle_alpha   90.00
_cell.angle_beta   90.00
_cell.angle_gamma   90.00
#
_symmetry.space_group_name_H-M   'P 1'
#
loop_
_entity.id
_entity.type
_entity.pdbx_description
1 polymer ?
#
loop_
_entity_poly.entity_id
_entity_poly.type
_entity_poly.pdbx_seq_one_letter_code
_entity_poly.pdbx_strand_id
1 'polypeptide(L)'
;QKCPVYIEEENPNLSITPYMGTYFYRTNTLNPALKDPKVRKALAYSINREQIVKKVSQCGQLPAFSFTPPGANGYEPETEIPYDLDLARELLAEAGFPNGEGFPVLEILFNTSEDHRKIALAVQQMWQSALGINVELVNMDWKVYLSRESSGDFQISRAGWIGDYEDPNTFLDLMMPDRGNNKTGWANLEYAKLVNKANQTLDQDERYALFRQAEKILIDELPIIPIYTYVRPIQLSPDVKGWDSNYLDHHHPKYIYLERD
;
A
#
# COMPACT_ATOMS: atom_id res chain seq x y z
N GLN A 1 18.35 -7.20 5.48
CA GLN A 1 18.42 -5.73 5.51
C GLN A 1 19.18 -5.28 6.76
N LYS A 2 20.03 -4.23 6.62
CA LYS A 2 20.83 -3.69 7.73
C LYS A 2 20.12 -2.54 8.46
N CYS A 3 19.01 -2.01 7.92
CA CYS A 3 18.33 -0.85 8.47
C CYS A 3 17.89 -0.99 9.94
N PRO A 4 17.26 -2.09 10.39
CA PRO A 4 16.92 -2.26 11.80
C PRO A 4 18.15 -2.23 12.72
N VAL A 5 19.27 -2.84 12.30
CA VAL A 5 20.52 -2.85 13.05
C VAL A 5 21.07 -1.42 13.22
N TYR A 6 21.05 -0.62 12.15
CA TYR A 6 21.53 0.76 12.22
C TYR A 6 20.65 1.66 13.07
N ILE A 7 19.33 1.38 13.16
CA ILE A 7 18.42 2.08 14.07
C ILE A 7 18.73 1.72 15.52
N GLU A 8 18.91 0.41 15.81
CA GLU A 8 19.26 -0.05 17.16
C GLU A 8 20.64 0.47 17.63
N GLU A 9 21.59 0.60 16.72
CA GLU A 9 22.94 1.14 17.01
C GLU A 9 22.96 2.69 17.09
N GLU A 10 21.83 3.37 16.90
CA GLU A 10 21.72 4.83 16.84
C GLU A 10 22.75 5.46 15.88
N ASN A 11 22.91 4.84 14.72
CA ASN A 11 23.93 5.26 13.74
C ASN A 11 23.72 6.72 13.31
N PRO A 12 24.64 7.65 13.64
CA PRO A 12 24.45 9.07 13.38
C PRO A 12 24.44 9.42 11.88
N ASN A 13 24.89 8.51 11.03
CA ASN A 13 24.91 8.68 9.58
C ASN A 13 23.63 8.14 8.91
N LEU A 14 22.71 7.53 9.66
CA LEU A 14 21.44 7.05 9.16
C LEU A 14 20.42 8.18 9.14
N SER A 15 19.89 8.49 7.97
CA SER A 15 18.73 9.36 7.80
C SER A 15 17.55 8.52 7.29
N ILE A 16 16.38 8.67 7.90
CA ILE A 16 15.13 8.03 7.47
C ILE A 16 14.16 9.14 7.12
N THR A 17 13.83 9.25 5.84
CA THR A 17 12.97 10.32 5.32
C THR A 17 11.69 9.75 4.71
N PRO A 18 10.58 10.48 4.73
CA PRO A 18 9.38 10.08 4.01
C PRO A 18 9.69 9.86 2.52
N TYR A 19 9.06 8.84 1.94
CA TYR A 19 9.16 8.53 0.51
C TYR A 19 7.78 8.33 -0.07
N MET A 20 7.47 9.03 -1.15
CA MET A 20 6.14 9.08 -1.73
C MET A 20 5.76 7.74 -2.36
N GLY A 21 5.35 6.80 -1.54
CA GLY A 21 4.99 5.48 -2.01
C GLY A 21 4.20 4.68 -1.00
N THR A 22 3.38 3.76 -1.49
CA THR A 22 2.56 2.87 -0.69
C THR A 22 2.80 1.42 -1.06
N TYR A 23 3.07 0.60 -0.05
CA TYR A 23 3.03 -0.85 -0.14
C TYR A 23 1.61 -1.32 0.14
N PHE A 24 1.05 -2.15 -0.74
CA PHE A 24 -0.32 -2.61 -0.64
C PHE A 24 -0.50 -4.00 -1.22
N TYR A 25 -1.63 -4.62 -0.92
CA TYR A 25 -2.11 -5.80 -1.64
C TYR A 25 -3.18 -5.41 -2.64
N ARG A 26 -3.10 -5.98 -3.85
CA ARG A 26 -4.21 -5.99 -4.82
C ARG A 26 -5.13 -7.15 -4.51
N THR A 27 -6.42 -6.91 -4.54
CA THR A 27 -7.44 -7.97 -4.50
C THR A 27 -8.03 -8.13 -5.91
N ASN A 28 -8.10 -9.35 -6.39
CA ASN A 28 -8.79 -9.62 -7.65
C ASN A 28 -10.30 -9.60 -7.40
N THR A 29 -10.97 -8.50 -7.74
CA THR A 29 -12.41 -8.32 -7.50
C THR A 29 -13.28 -9.19 -8.40
N LEU A 30 -12.72 -9.85 -9.40
CA LEU A 30 -13.42 -10.83 -10.24
C LEU A 30 -13.41 -12.24 -9.62
N ASN A 31 -12.55 -12.47 -8.62
CA ASN A 31 -12.54 -13.73 -7.87
C ASN A 31 -13.82 -13.84 -7.02
N PRO A 32 -14.55 -14.97 -7.08
CA PRO A 32 -15.81 -15.14 -6.35
C PRO A 32 -15.71 -14.88 -4.85
N ALA A 33 -14.61 -15.24 -4.20
CA ALA A 33 -14.40 -15.03 -2.76
C ALA A 33 -14.13 -13.56 -2.40
N LEU A 34 -13.62 -12.77 -3.35
CA LEU A 34 -13.20 -11.38 -3.14
C LEU A 34 -14.13 -10.37 -3.84
N LYS A 35 -15.19 -10.86 -4.50
CA LYS A 35 -16.14 -10.00 -5.23
C LYS A 35 -16.92 -9.08 -4.30
N ASP A 36 -17.32 -9.58 -3.13
CA ASP A 36 -18.06 -8.79 -2.14
C ASP A 36 -17.14 -7.79 -1.43
N PRO A 37 -17.42 -6.47 -1.46
CA PRO A 37 -16.66 -5.49 -0.71
C PRO A 37 -16.60 -5.75 0.80
N LYS A 38 -17.61 -6.39 1.39
CA LYS A 38 -17.62 -6.75 2.81
C LYS A 38 -16.48 -7.70 3.17
N VAL A 39 -16.20 -8.69 2.31
CA VAL A 39 -15.05 -9.59 2.47
C VAL A 39 -13.73 -8.79 2.43
N ARG A 40 -13.58 -7.91 1.44
CA ARG A 40 -12.36 -7.10 1.31
C ARG A 40 -12.17 -6.15 2.50
N LYS A 41 -13.27 -5.57 3.01
CA LYS A 41 -13.25 -4.77 4.25
C LYS A 41 -12.87 -5.62 5.47
N ALA A 42 -13.44 -6.80 5.63
CA ALA A 42 -13.10 -7.70 6.72
C ALA A 42 -11.60 -8.04 6.73
N LEU A 43 -11.04 -8.35 5.56
CA LEU A 43 -9.60 -8.60 5.39
C LEU A 43 -8.78 -7.36 5.74
N ALA A 44 -9.17 -6.17 5.27
CA ALA A 44 -8.42 -4.93 5.50
C ALA A 44 -8.46 -4.45 6.95
N TYR A 45 -9.64 -4.58 7.62
CA TYR A 45 -9.87 -4.10 8.99
C TYR A 45 -9.22 -5.02 10.04
N SER A 46 -8.93 -6.27 9.68
CA SER A 46 -8.23 -7.21 10.57
C SER A 46 -6.70 -7.13 10.47
N ILE A 47 -6.12 -6.27 9.64
CA ILE A 47 -4.67 -6.08 9.55
C ILE A 47 -4.20 -5.00 10.53
N ASN A 48 -3.39 -5.40 11.51
CA ASN A 48 -2.71 -4.47 12.41
C ASN A 48 -1.45 -3.89 11.75
N ARG A 49 -1.62 -2.76 11.06
CA ARG A 49 -0.56 -2.07 10.32
C ARG A 49 0.55 -1.56 11.24
N GLU A 50 0.18 -1.08 12.42
CA GLU A 50 1.14 -0.64 13.46
C GLU A 50 2.07 -1.79 13.87
N GLN A 51 1.53 -2.98 14.07
CA GLN A 51 2.34 -4.14 14.40
C GLN A 51 3.27 -4.54 13.26
N ILE A 52 2.80 -4.45 12.01
CA ILE A 52 3.64 -4.74 10.83
C ILE A 52 4.83 -3.80 10.77
N VAL A 53 4.63 -2.49 10.88
CA VAL A 53 5.73 -1.53 10.78
C VAL A 53 6.68 -1.60 11.97
N LYS A 54 6.18 -1.83 13.18
CA LYS A 54 6.98 -1.86 14.40
C LYS A 54 7.72 -3.19 14.63
N LYS A 55 7.15 -4.34 14.20
CA LYS A 55 7.68 -5.66 14.54
C LYS A 55 8.16 -6.49 13.35
N VAL A 56 7.72 -6.15 12.13
CA VAL A 56 8.04 -6.92 10.93
C VAL A 56 9.02 -6.17 10.04
N SER A 57 8.69 -4.97 9.58
CA SER A 57 9.56 -4.20 8.69
C SER A 57 10.66 -3.43 9.41
N GLN A 58 10.37 -2.83 10.55
CA GLN A 58 11.34 -2.24 11.50
C GLN A 58 12.35 -1.26 10.88
N CYS A 59 11.96 -0.50 9.88
CA CYS A 59 12.84 0.45 9.20
C CYS A 59 12.22 1.85 9.05
N GLY A 60 11.37 2.23 10.01
CA GLY A 60 10.77 3.57 10.05
C GLY A 60 9.58 3.77 9.13
N GLN A 61 9.09 2.70 8.45
CA GLN A 61 7.87 2.78 7.66
C GLN A 61 6.69 3.26 8.50
N LEU A 62 5.76 3.98 7.87
CA LEU A 62 4.55 4.46 8.52
C LEU A 62 3.35 3.57 8.13
N PRO A 63 2.45 3.24 9.06
CA PRO A 63 1.25 2.49 8.71
C PRO A 63 0.41 3.28 7.70
N ALA A 64 -0.08 2.61 6.63
CA ALA A 64 -0.90 3.25 5.62
C ALA A 64 -2.39 2.95 5.85
N PHE A 65 -3.16 3.96 6.14
CA PHE A 65 -4.62 3.90 6.32
C PHE A 65 -5.39 4.41 5.09
N SER A 66 -4.69 5.01 4.14
CA SER A 66 -5.15 5.49 2.84
C SER A 66 -4.25 4.95 1.73
N PHE A 67 -4.64 5.15 0.47
CA PHE A 67 -3.79 4.74 -0.65
C PHE A 67 -2.76 5.81 -1.00
N THR A 68 -3.21 7.05 -1.12
CA THR A 68 -2.30 8.19 -1.32
C THR A 68 -1.55 8.48 -0.02
N PRO A 69 -0.21 8.52 -0.02
CA PRO A 69 0.53 8.96 1.14
C PRO A 69 0.17 10.40 1.53
N PRO A 70 -0.01 10.70 2.83
CA PRO A 70 -0.28 12.08 3.28
C PRO A 70 0.88 13.02 2.95
N GLY A 71 0.59 14.27 2.68
CA GLY A 71 1.58 15.32 2.38
C GLY A 71 1.98 15.43 0.91
N ALA A 72 1.46 14.59 0.00
CA ALA A 72 1.75 14.68 -1.43
C ALA A 72 1.33 16.03 -2.02
N ASN A 73 2.27 16.95 -2.19
CA ASN A 73 2.04 18.36 -2.59
C ASN A 73 0.98 19.06 -1.69
N GLY A 74 0.98 18.75 -0.38
CA GLY A 74 0.02 19.28 0.59
C GLY A 74 -1.35 18.58 0.58
N TYR A 75 -1.50 17.46 -0.14
CA TYR A 75 -2.71 16.65 -0.09
C TYR A 75 -2.76 15.83 1.19
N GLU A 76 -3.89 15.88 1.87
CA GLU A 76 -4.18 15.04 3.04
C GLU A 76 -5.43 14.19 2.76
N PRO A 77 -5.31 12.84 2.82
CA PRO A 77 -6.47 11.95 2.75
C PRO A 77 -7.42 12.20 3.93
N GLU A 78 -8.73 12.17 3.68
CA GLU A 78 -9.76 12.31 4.73
C GLU A 78 -10.39 10.97 5.12
N THR A 79 -10.01 9.89 4.43
CA THR A 79 -10.57 8.55 4.64
C THR A 79 -9.50 7.60 5.15
N GLU A 80 -9.82 6.86 6.20
CA GLU A 80 -8.93 5.90 6.82
C GLU A 80 -9.54 4.51 6.90
N ILE A 81 -8.69 3.49 6.73
CA ILE A 81 -9.04 2.09 6.96
C ILE A 81 -8.88 1.80 8.46
N PRO A 82 -9.95 1.49 9.21
CA PRO A 82 -9.83 1.20 10.63
C PRO A 82 -9.12 -0.14 10.89
N TYR A 83 -8.57 -0.28 12.10
CA TYR A 83 -8.25 -1.59 12.67
C TYR A 83 -9.33 -1.94 13.67
N ASP A 84 -10.26 -2.81 13.27
CA ASP A 84 -11.43 -3.19 14.05
C ASP A 84 -11.78 -4.66 13.80
N LEU A 85 -11.43 -5.52 14.76
CA LEU A 85 -11.62 -6.96 14.62
C LEU A 85 -13.08 -7.39 14.77
N ASP A 86 -13.87 -6.67 15.53
CA ASP A 86 -15.27 -7.02 15.75
C ASP A 86 -16.09 -6.65 14.51
N LEU A 87 -15.88 -5.47 13.96
CA LEU A 87 -16.48 -5.06 12.68
C LEU A 87 -15.99 -5.97 11.52
N ALA A 88 -14.74 -6.38 11.53
CA ALA A 88 -14.21 -7.29 10.51
C ALA A 88 -14.91 -8.66 10.54
N ARG A 89 -15.16 -9.20 11.73
CA ARG A 89 -15.93 -10.47 11.90
C ARG A 89 -17.38 -10.31 11.49
N GLU A 90 -18.01 -9.20 11.87
CA GLU A 90 -19.39 -8.90 11.49
C GLU A 90 -19.54 -8.85 9.97
N LEU A 91 -18.68 -8.09 9.28
CA LEU A 91 -18.69 -7.97 7.82
C LEU A 91 -18.47 -9.32 7.12
N LEU A 92 -17.57 -10.17 7.65
CA LEU A 92 -17.34 -11.50 7.10
C LEU A 92 -18.55 -12.42 7.32
N ALA A 93 -19.19 -12.34 8.47
CA ALA A 93 -20.41 -13.09 8.77
C ALA A 93 -21.57 -12.64 7.88
N GLU A 94 -21.75 -11.32 7.67
CA GLU A 94 -22.74 -10.79 6.74
C GLU A 94 -22.51 -11.20 5.28
N ALA A 95 -21.24 -11.45 4.90
CA ALA A 95 -20.87 -12.01 3.60
C ALA A 95 -21.14 -13.53 3.49
N GLY A 96 -21.64 -14.16 4.56
CA GLY A 96 -21.99 -15.59 4.58
C GLY A 96 -20.94 -16.52 5.17
N PHE A 97 -19.89 -15.98 5.79
CA PHE A 97 -18.76 -16.77 6.33
C PHE A 97 -18.51 -16.49 7.83
N PRO A 98 -19.46 -16.75 8.72
CA PRO A 98 -19.29 -16.54 10.15
C PRO A 98 -18.06 -17.34 10.66
N ASN A 99 -17.14 -16.67 11.36
CA ASN A 99 -15.87 -17.26 11.84
C ASN A 99 -15.01 -17.92 10.75
N GLY A 100 -15.18 -17.52 9.49
CA GLY A 100 -14.47 -18.11 8.35
C GLY A 100 -15.02 -19.48 7.88
N GLU A 101 -16.14 -19.93 8.43
CA GLU A 101 -16.75 -21.22 8.06
C GLU A 101 -17.14 -21.23 6.58
N GLY A 102 -16.63 -22.22 5.85
CA GLY A 102 -16.89 -22.36 4.41
C GLY A 102 -16.15 -21.37 3.52
N PHE A 103 -15.33 -20.48 4.09
CA PHE A 103 -14.51 -19.57 3.30
C PHE A 103 -13.40 -20.33 2.56
N PRO A 104 -13.19 -20.11 1.26
CA PRO A 104 -12.14 -20.82 0.52
C PRO A 104 -10.75 -20.40 0.99
N VAL A 105 -9.76 -21.26 0.78
CA VAL A 105 -8.35 -20.90 0.99
C VAL A 105 -7.97 -19.77 0.08
N LEU A 106 -7.42 -18.69 0.63
CA LEU A 106 -6.89 -17.56 -0.13
C LEU A 106 -5.41 -17.76 -0.47
N GLU A 107 -5.01 -17.31 -1.64
CA GLU A 107 -3.61 -17.22 -2.04
C GLU A 107 -3.11 -15.77 -1.93
N ILE A 108 -1.97 -15.56 -1.27
CA ILE A 108 -1.19 -14.32 -1.36
C ILE A 108 0.02 -14.58 -2.28
N LEU A 109 -0.02 -14.00 -3.46
CA LEU A 109 1.06 -14.03 -4.44
C LEU A 109 2.04 -12.89 -4.18
N PHE A 110 3.34 -13.20 -4.10
CA PHE A 110 4.40 -12.20 -3.99
C PHE A 110 5.67 -12.63 -4.71
N ASN A 111 6.45 -11.64 -5.17
CA ASN A 111 7.76 -11.88 -5.75
C ASN A 111 8.81 -12.15 -4.66
N THR A 112 9.83 -12.93 -4.99
CA THR A 112 10.88 -13.36 -4.06
C THR A 112 11.55 -12.18 -3.36
N SER A 113 11.31 -12.08 -2.05
CA SER A 113 11.92 -11.14 -1.12
C SER A 113 11.62 -11.60 0.31
N GLU A 114 12.63 -11.59 1.18
CA GLU A 114 12.44 -11.94 2.60
C GLU A 114 11.46 -10.98 3.30
N ASP A 115 11.46 -9.71 2.94
CA ASP A 115 10.55 -8.73 3.55
C ASP A 115 9.11 -8.98 3.12
N HIS A 116 8.87 -9.27 1.83
CA HIS A 116 7.53 -9.62 1.36
C HIS A 116 7.01 -10.88 2.03
N ARG A 117 7.88 -11.89 2.21
CA ARG A 117 7.55 -13.13 2.90
C ARG A 117 7.17 -12.89 4.36
N LYS A 118 7.95 -12.08 5.10
CA LYS A 118 7.67 -11.74 6.50
C LYS A 118 6.33 -11.02 6.67
N ILE A 119 6.04 -10.05 5.79
CA ILE A 119 4.76 -9.31 5.80
C ILE A 119 3.61 -10.26 5.49
N ALA A 120 3.74 -11.10 4.45
CA ALA A 120 2.70 -12.05 4.07
C ALA A 120 2.42 -13.07 5.19
N LEU A 121 3.46 -13.57 5.90
CA LEU A 121 3.31 -14.43 7.08
C LEU A 121 2.56 -13.72 8.21
N ALA A 122 2.88 -12.46 8.48
CA ALA A 122 2.19 -11.69 9.51
C ALA A 122 0.69 -11.52 9.17
N VAL A 123 0.38 -11.16 7.92
CA VAL A 123 -1.01 -11.01 7.45
C VAL A 123 -1.76 -12.34 7.47
N GLN A 124 -1.12 -13.44 7.02
CA GLN A 124 -1.69 -14.80 7.12
C GLN A 124 -2.09 -15.13 8.55
N GLN A 125 -1.21 -14.88 9.52
CA GLN A 125 -1.49 -15.12 10.94
C GLN A 125 -2.63 -14.24 11.49
N MET A 126 -2.67 -12.96 11.07
CA MET A 126 -3.74 -12.05 11.46
C MET A 126 -5.09 -12.53 10.93
N TRP A 127 -5.20 -12.90 9.65
CA TRP A 127 -6.44 -13.39 9.06
C TRP A 127 -6.87 -14.73 9.66
N GLN A 128 -5.95 -15.64 9.89
CA GLN A 128 -6.26 -16.92 10.52
C GLN A 128 -6.76 -16.75 11.96
N SER A 129 -6.10 -15.91 12.76
CA SER A 129 -6.48 -15.74 14.18
C SER A 129 -7.71 -14.87 14.38
N ALA A 130 -7.91 -13.83 13.55
CA ALA A 130 -9.02 -12.91 13.69
C ALA A 130 -10.29 -13.38 13.00
N LEU A 131 -10.18 -14.01 11.82
CA LEU A 131 -11.29 -14.31 10.91
C LEU A 131 -11.49 -15.80 10.66
N GLY A 132 -10.57 -16.67 11.10
CA GLY A 132 -10.60 -18.11 10.80
C GLY A 132 -10.29 -18.46 9.34
N ILE A 133 -9.75 -17.54 8.57
CA ILE A 133 -9.46 -17.72 7.14
C ILE A 133 -8.10 -18.41 6.96
N ASN A 134 -8.07 -19.47 6.14
CA ASN A 134 -6.83 -20.12 5.73
C ASN A 134 -6.22 -19.39 4.52
N VAL A 135 -4.89 -19.21 4.56
CA VAL A 135 -4.15 -18.51 3.53
C VAL A 135 -2.93 -19.31 3.11
N GLU A 136 -2.71 -19.44 1.81
CA GLU A 136 -1.50 -19.99 1.22
C GLU A 136 -0.59 -18.86 0.72
N LEU A 137 0.72 -19.02 0.94
CA LEU A 137 1.73 -18.05 0.54
C LEU A 137 2.46 -18.57 -0.70
N VAL A 138 2.32 -17.84 -1.81
CA VAL A 138 2.90 -18.23 -3.10
C VAL A 138 4.01 -17.27 -3.50
N ASN A 139 5.24 -17.78 -3.40
CA ASN A 139 6.45 -17.08 -3.81
C ASN A 139 6.81 -17.41 -5.26
N MET A 140 7.05 -16.41 -6.08
CA MET A 140 7.48 -16.55 -7.46
C MET A 140 8.69 -15.65 -7.74
N ASP A 141 9.51 -16.04 -8.73
CA ASP A 141 10.48 -15.11 -9.28
C ASP A 141 9.78 -13.91 -9.94
N TRP A 142 10.50 -12.80 -10.08
CA TRP A 142 9.93 -11.53 -10.54
C TRP A 142 9.20 -11.65 -11.89
N LYS A 143 9.77 -12.39 -12.84
CA LYS A 143 9.21 -12.50 -14.19
C LYS A 143 7.91 -13.31 -14.20
N VAL A 144 7.87 -14.42 -13.47
CA VAL A 144 6.66 -15.26 -13.34
C VAL A 144 5.59 -14.50 -12.55
N TYR A 145 5.96 -13.82 -11.47
CA TYR A 145 5.07 -12.96 -10.70
C TYR A 145 4.38 -11.91 -11.59
N LEU A 146 5.14 -11.17 -12.40
CA LEU A 146 4.58 -10.16 -13.32
C LEU A 146 3.64 -10.77 -14.38
N SER A 147 3.97 -11.97 -14.87
CA SER A 147 3.13 -12.68 -15.83
C SER A 147 1.78 -13.06 -15.22
N ARG A 148 1.78 -13.66 -14.03
CA ARG A 148 0.54 -14.02 -13.31
C ARG A 148 -0.29 -12.78 -12.96
N GLU A 149 0.35 -11.74 -12.46
CA GLU A 149 -0.33 -10.48 -12.13
C GLU A 149 -0.97 -9.84 -13.37
N SER A 150 -0.26 -9.82 -14.50
CA SER A 150 -0.74 -9.21 -15.74
C SER A 150 -1.87 -10.01 -16.42
N SER A 151 -1.89 -11.32 -16.23
CA SER A 151 -2.98 -12.19 -16.73
C SER A 151 -4.19 -12.25 -15.79
N GLY A 152 -4.11 -11.64 -14.58
CA GLY A 152 -5.17 -11.75 -13.57
C GLY A 152 -5.21 -13.12 -12.86
N ASP A 153 -4.15 -13.92 -12.99
CA ASP A 153 -4.03 -15.23 -12.34
C ASP A 153 -3.50 -15.08 -10.91
N PHE A 154 -4.29 -14.43 -10.08
CA PHE A 154 -4.04 -14.27 -8.64
C PHE A 154 -5.36 -14.00 -7.90
N GLN A 155 -5.39 -14.26 -6.61
CA GLN A 155 -6.47 -13.82 -5.73
C GLN A 155 -6.07 -12.54 -5.00
N ILE A 156 -4.97 -12.57 -4.28
CA ILE A 156 -4.34 -11.39 -3.67
C ILE A 156 -2.90 -11.34 -4.15
N SER A 157 -2.44 -10.18 -4.63
CA SER A 157 -1.06 -9.99 -5.03
C SER A 157 -0.40 -8.84 -4.27
N ARG A 158 0.85 -9.03 -3.90
CA ARG A 158 1.67 -7.98 -3.30
C ARG A 158 1.96 -6.90 -4.33
N ALA A 159 1.83 -5.64 -3.95
CA ALA A 159 2.14 -4.53 -4.83
C ALA A 159 2.83 -3.39 -4.08
N GLY A 160 3.31 -2.44 -4.83
CA GLY A 160 3.78 -1.15 -4.34
C GLY A 160 3.72 -0.14 -5.46
N TRP A 161 3.46 1.10 -5.12
CA TRP A 161 3.53 2.21 -6.03
C TRP A 161 4.37 3.32 -5.43
N ILE A 162 5.31 3.80 -6.18
CA ILE A 162 6.07 5.00 -5.89
C ILE A 162 5.56 6.08 -6.85
N GLY A 163 5.25 7.25 -6.32
CA GLY A 163 4.75 8.35 -7.14
C GLY A 163 5.76 8.79 -8.19
N ASP A 164 5.30 8.94 -9.43
CA ASP A 164 6.13 9.44 -10.53
C ASP A 164 6.35 10.96 -10.43
N TYR A 165 5.46 11.65 -9.73
CA TYR A 165 5.49 13.09 -9.46
C TYR A 165 4.75 13.39 -8.16
N GLU A 166 5.04 14.53 -7.53
CA GLU A 166 4.50 14.90 -6.23
C GLU A 166 3.08 15.46 -6.34
N ASP A 167 2.12 14.55 -6.54
CA ASP A 167 0.71 14.86 -6.66
C ASP A 167 -0.14 13.61 -6.37
N PRO A 168 -1.33 13.72 -5.72
CA PRO A 168 -2.20 12.58 -5.43
C PRO A 168 -2.65 11.82 -6.68
N ASN A 169 -2.69 12.47 -7.83
CA ASN A 169 -3.13 11.86 -9.08
C ASN A 169 -2.29 10.64 -9.49
N THR A 170 -0.99 10.62 -9.18
CA THR A 170 -0.13 9.46 -9.51
C THR A 170 -0.60 8.16 -8.85
N PHE A 171 -1.31 8.26 -7.71
CA PHE A 171 -1.92 7.12 -7.01
C PHE A 171 -3.33 6.84 -7.52
N LEU A 172 -4.16 7.89 -7.62
CA LEU A 172 -5.57 7.70 -7.96
C LEU A 172 -5.77 7.34 -9.45
N ASP A 173 -4.94 7.84 -10.35
CA ASP A 173 -4.96 7.42 -11.77
C ASP A 173 -4.64 5.92 -11.95
N LEU A 174 -3.87 5.33 -11.02
CA LEU A 174 -3.53 3.90 -11.03
C LEU A 174 -4.77 3.00 -11.02
N MET A 175 -5.84 3.44 -10.36
CA MET A 175 -7.05 2.65 -10.15
C MET A 175 -8.17 2.97 -11.16
N MET A 176 -7.87 3.80 -12.17
CA MET A 176 -8.80 4.06 -13.27
C MET A 176 -9.10 2.78 -14.04
N PRO A 177 -10.38 2.56 -14.44
CA PRO A 177 -10.81 1.31 -15.09
C PRO A 177 -10.04 0.95 -16.37
N ASP A 178 -9.69 1.95 -17.15
CA ASP A 178 -9.06 1.79 -18.47
C ASP A 178 -7.53 1.90 -18.44
N ARG A 179 -6.93 1.95 -17.24
CA ARG A 179 -5.48 2.03 -17.10
C ARG A 179 -4.85 0.65 -16.95
N GLY A 180 -3.75 0.42 -17.67
CA GLY A 180 -3.02 -0.83 -17.66
C GLY A 180 -2.40 -1.23 -16.30
N ASN A 181 -2.36 -0.30 -15.34
CA ASN A 181 -1.86 -0.54 -13.97
C ASN A 181 -2.94 -1.04 -13.01
N ASN A 182 -4.22 -0.84 -13.31
CA ASN A 182 -5.31 -1.44 -12.54
C ASN A 182 -5.43 -2.93 -12.89
N LYS A 183 -4.85 -3.77 -12.06
CA LYS A 183 -4.85 -5.24 -12.23
C LYS A 183 -5.93 -5.94 -11.38
N THR A 184 -6.78 -5.17 -10.70
CA THR A 184 -7.76 -5.71 -9.74
C THR A 184 -9.07 -6.17 -10.37
N GLY A 185 -9.32 -5.79 -11.63
CA GLY A 185 -10.62 -5.97 -12.28
C GLY A 185 -11.72 -5.04 -11.73
N TRP A 186 -11.38 -4.17 -10.78
CA TRP A 186 -12.32 -3.18 -10.23
C TRP A 186 -12.57 -2.04 -11.21
N ALA A 187 -13.83 -1.65 -11.31
CA ALA A 187 -14.26 -0.50 -12.10
C ALA A 187 -15.40 0.22 -11.38
N ASN A 188 -15.25 1.51 -11.16
CA ASN A 188 -16.28 2.37 -10.60
C ASN A 188 -16.37 3.66 -11.43
N LEU A 189 -17.53 3.89 -12.05
CA LEU A 189 -17.73 5.03 -12.96
C LEU A 189 -17.75 6.37 -12.23
N GLU A 190 -18.20 6.41 -10.98
CA GLU A 190 -18.20 7.66 -10.20
C GLU A 190 -16.79 8.03 -9.79
N TYR A 191 -15.98 7.05 -9.36
CA TYR A 191 -14.56 7.22 -9.15
C TYR A 191 -13.86 7.81 -10.38
N ALA A 192 -14.09 7.21 -11.54
CA ALA A 192 -13.49 7.65 -12.79
C ALA A 192 -13.90 9.08 -13.18
N LYS A 193 -15.17 9.46 -12.98
CA LYS A 193 -15.65 10.83 -13.19
C LYS A 193 -14.96 11.83 -12.27
N LEU A 194 -14.83 11.50 -10.97
CA LEU A 194 -14.20 12.38 -9.99
C LEU A 194 -12.72 12.60 -10.32
N VAL A 195 -11.97 11.54 -10.62
CA VAL A 195 -10.55 11.65 -11.03
C VAL A 195 -10.40 12.47 -12.32
N ASN A 196 -11.21 12.21 -13.34
CA ASN A 196 -11.19 12.97 -14.58
C ASN A 196 -11.55 14.45 -14.37
N LYS A 197 -12.54 14.74 -13.52
CA LYS A 197 -12.91 16.12 -13.19
C LYS A 197 -11.77 16.82 -12.45
N ALA A 198 -11.16 16.16 -11.45
CA ALA A 198 -10.02 16.69 -10.72
C ALA A 198 -8.86 17.04 -11.66
N ASN A 199 -8.58 16.19 -12.67
CA ASN A 199 -7.53 16.42 -13.64
C ASN A 199 -7.80 17.61 -14.59
N GLN A 200 -9.03 18.12 -14.64
CA GLN A 200 -9.43 19.29 -15.43
C GLN A 200 -9.63 20.54 -14.55
N THR A 201 -9.56 20.42 -13.23
CA THR A 201 -9.75 21.50 -12.26
C THR A 201 -8.43 22.19 -11.96
N LEU A 202 -8.37 23.52 -12.17
CA LEU A 202 -7.17 24.32 -11.92
C LEU A 202 -7.04 24.79 -10.47
N ASP A 203 -8.16 25.02 -9.80
CA ASP A 203 -8.16 25.37 -8.38
C ASP A 203 -7.73 24.16 -7.56
N GLN A 204 -6.68 24.32 -6.75
CA GLN A 204 -6.07 23.23 -6.00
C GLN A 204 -6.98 22.68 -4.91
N ASP A 205 -7.71 23.54 -4.22
CA ASP A 205 -8.59 23.11 -3.12
C ASP A 205 -9.79 22.33 -3.66
N GLU A 206 -10.42 22.83 -4.75
CA GLU A 206 -11.50 22.09 -5.43
C GLU A 206 -11.00 20.78 -6.00
N ARG A 207 -9.82 20.76 -6.61
CA ARG A 207 -9.17 19.57 -7.16
C ARG A 207 -8.92 18.52 -6.09
N TYR A 208 -8.37 18.92 -4.94
CA TYR A 208 -8.11 18.00 -3.84
C TYR A 208 -9.39 17.50 -3.18
N ALA A 209 -10.43 18.33 -3.09
CA ALA A 209 -11.75 17.87 -2.63
C ALA A 209 -12.33 16.77 -3.54
N LEU A 210 -12.14 16.85 -4.85
CA LEU A 210 -12.54 15.81 -5.80
C LEU A 210 -11.72 14.53 -5.63
N PHE A 211 -10.41 14.63 -5.43
CA PHE A 211 -9.56 13.48 -5.14
C PHE A 211 -9.92 12.79 -3.82
N ARG A 212 -10.23 13.54 -2.75
CA ARG A 212 -10.72 12.96 -1.48
C ARG A 212 -12.01 12.17 -1.66
N GLN A 213 -12.96 12.69 -2.45
CA GLN A 213 -14.19 11.96 -2.77
C GLN A 213 -13.89 10.68 -3.56
N ALA A 214 -12.97 10.72 -4.53
CA ALA A 214 -12.55 9.54 -5.28
C ALA A 214 -11.86 8.52 -4.36
N GLU A 215 -10.92 8.97 -3.53
CA GLU A 215 -10.21 8.09 -2.59
C GLU A 215 -11.15 7.47 -1.56
N LYS A 216 -12.18 8.20 -1.14
CA LYS A 216 -13.22 7.64 -0.28
C LYS A 216 -13.92 6.45 -0.93
N ILE A 217 -14.31 6.54 -2.20
CA ILE A 217 -14.92 5.43 -2.94
C ILE A 217 -13.94 4.25 -3.02
N LEU A 218 -12.67 4.51 -3.30
CA LEU A 218 -11.64 3.49 -3.37
C LEU A 218 -11.46 2.74 -2.04
N ILE A 219 -11.44 3.47 -0.93
CA ILE A 219 -11.30 2.90 0.42
C ILE A 219 -12.61 2.24 0.88
N ASP A 220 -13.76 2.74 0.48
CA ASP A 220 -15.05 2.11 0.77
C ASP A 220 -15.24 0.78 0.03
N GLU A 221 -14.62 0.59 -1.14
CA GLU A 221 -14.74 -0.65 -1.92
C GLU A 221 -13.51 -1.57 -1.82
N LEU A 222 -12.36 -1.06 -1.40
CA LEU A 222 -11.11 -1.80 -1.13
C LEU A 222 -10.69 -2.80 -2.21
N PRO A 223 -10.56 -2.39 -3.48
CA PRO A 223 -9.92 -3.24 -4.49
C PRO A 223 -8.41 -3.41 -4.23
N ILE A 224 -7.87 -2.59 -3.34
CA ILE A 224 -6.52 -2.65 -2.80
C ILE A 224 -6.54 -2.52 -1.28
N ILE A 225 -5.55 -3.09 -0.61
CA ILE A 225 -5.39 -3.02 0.85
C ILE A 225 -4.03 -2.38 1.14
N PRO A 226 -3.96 -1.06 1.41
CA PRO A 226 -2.75 -0.39 1.87
C PRO A 226 -2.22 -0.97 3.16
N ILE A 227 -0.90 -1.13 3.26
CA ILE A 227 -0.22 -1.72 4.41
C ILE A 227 0.68 -0.70 5.08
N TYR A 228 1.63 -0.10 4.35
CA TYR A 228 2.49 0.95 4.87
C TYR A 228 2.93 1.94 3.79
N THR A 229 3.25 3.15 4.23
CA THR A 229 3.91 4.17 3.42
C THR A 229 5.43 3.96 3.49
N TYR A 230 6.08 4.01 2.34
CA TYR A 230 7.52 3.85 2.24
C TYR A 230 8.26 4.99 2.94
N VAL A 231 9.44 4.65 3.44
CA VAL A 231 10.47 5.61 3.83
C VAL A 231 11.76 5.30 3.07
N ARG A 232 12.63 6.27 3.01
CA ARG A 232 13.95 6.12 2.42
C ARG A 232 15.03 6.14 3.51
N PRO A 233 15.51 4.97 3.94
CA PRO A 233 16.67 4.90 4.82
C PRO A 233 17.94 5.09 3.99
N ILE A 234 18.73 6.09 4.32
CA ILE A 234 19.98 6.43 3.64
C ILE A 234 21.08 6.54 4.69
N GLN A 235 22.21 5.91 4.42
CA GLN A 235 23.44 6.10 5.21
C GLN A 235 24.40 6.97 4.41
N LEU A 236 24.67 8.18 4.91
CA LEU A 236 25.57 9.14 4.29
C LEU A 236 26.79 9.39 5.15
N SER A 237 27.97 9.49 4.52
CA SER A 237 29.14 10.04 5.21
C SER A 237 28.87 11.50 5.58
N PRO A 238 29.35 11.99 6.74
CA PRO A 238 29.27 13.41 7.10
C PRO A 238 30.00 14.32 6.10
N ASP A 239 30.93 13.79 5.31
CA ASP A 239 31.64 14.52 4.26
C ASP A 239 30.77 14.83 3.04
N VAL A 240 29.65 14.13 2.86
CA VAL A 240 28.73 14.35 1.73
C VAL A 240 27.86 15.57 2.03
N LYS A 241 27.94 16.58 1.18
CA LYS A 241 27.15 17.82 1.26
C LYS A 241 26.24 17.97 0.05
N GLY A 242 25.20 18.78 0.17
CA GLY A 242 24.24 19.03 -0.90
C GLY A 242 23.27 17.88 -1.16
N TRP A 243 23.18 16.93 -0.22
CA TRP A 243 22.18 15.86 -0.26
C TRP A 243 20.94 16.31 0.51
N ASP A 244 19.98 16.92 -0.19
CA ASP A 244 18.75 17.39 0.42
C ASP A 244 17.66 16.33 0.30
N SER A 245 17.03 15.97 1.43
CA SER A 245 15.92 15.05 1.46
C SER A 245 14.71 15.64 0.75
N ASN A 246 14.07 14.87 -0.11
CA ASN A 246 12.81 15.24 -0.75
C ASN A 246 11.89 14.01 -0.92
N TYR A 247 10.60 14.27 -1.11
CA TYR A 247 9.57 13.24 -1.06
C TYR A 247 9.65 12.24 -2.23
N LEU A 248 10.27 12.61 -3.36
CA LEU A 248 10.49 11.74 -4.52
C LEU A 248 11.87 11.11 -4.55
N ASP A 249 12.75 11.38 -3.57
CA ASP A 249 14.14 10.90 -3.52
C ASP A 249 14.95 11.28 -4.78
N HIS A 250 14.69 12.46 -5.33
CA HIS A 250 15.39 12.96 -6.50
C HIS A 250 16.59 13.81 -6.08
N HIS A 251 17.82 13.34 -6.36
CA HIS A 251 19.07 14.00 -6.00
C HIS A 251 19.87 14.33 -7.25
N HIS A 252 20.00 15.61 -7.57
CA HIS A 252 20.78 16.04 -8.71
C HIS A 252 22.29 16.03 -8.39
N PRO A 253 23.11 15.20 -9.06
CA PRO A 253 24.55 15.06 -8.77
C PRO A 253 25.33 16.36 -8.81
N LYS A 254 24.86 17.36 -9.59
CA LYS A 254 25.50 18.69 -9.71
C LYS A 254 25.55 19.49 -8.39
N TYR A 255 24.73 19.14 -7.41
CA TYR A 255 24.68 19.81 -6.10
C TYR A 255 25.42 19.03 -5.02
N ILE A 256 25.77 17.77 -5.27
CA ILE A 256 26.39 16.90 -4.30
C ILE A 256 27.92 17.00 -4.43
N TYR A 257 28.58 17.25 -3.32
CA TYR A 257 30.03 17.35 -3.28
C TYR A 257 30.60 16.74 -1.98
N LEU A 258 31.91 16.50 -1.96
CA LEU A 258 32.63 16.04 -0.79
C LEU A 258 33.37 17.22 -0.16
N GLU A 259 33.15 17.45 1.12
CA GLU A 259 33.88 18.39 1.94
C GLU A 259 34.62 17.58 3.02
N ARG A 260 35.95 17.53 2.91
CA ARG A 260 36.81 16.84 3.87
C ARG A 260 37.59 17.86 4.64
N ASP A 261 37.54 17.76 5.97
CA ASP A 261 38.36 18.55 6.90
C ASP A 261 39.85 18.18 6.77
#